data_24305a6bf30b320a59acc2951829a821
#
_entry.id   24305a6bf30b320a59acc2951829a821
#
_cell.length_a   1.000
_cell.length_b   1.000
_cell.length_c   1.000
_cell.angle_alpha   90.00
_cell.angle_beta   90.00
_cell.angle_gamma   90.00
#
_symmetry.space_group_name_H-M   'P 1'
#
loop_
_entity.id
_entity.type
_entity.pdbx_description
1 polymer ?
#
loop_
_entity_poly.entity_id
_entity_poly.type
_entity_poly.pdbx_seq_one_letter_code
_entity_poly.pdbx_strand_id
1 'polypeptide(L)'
;AYLVDSYVPGSEIVMKDTGDYWQTDESLVHGTSIHNVGEIHFSVITEASQHTVALQTNSVDISNGVPDTDISKFEEGGEFSDGNAVSVVMDNLTYDVEYNMSDSSVFKDDDNLRLALAYAIDKDGINVGVFNGNGTAVKDFANATYPDYNSEWDSEDYYDYDVDKAKEYLEQSNYDGSTLRLEYINSGMNEMICQMLQAYWGQIGVTVELVGYDQMMGQQEQYNAD
;
A
#
# COMPACT_ATOMS: atom_id res chain seq x y z
N ALA A 1 -26.49 16.26 -7.57
CA ALA A 1 -25.64 15.09 -7.31
C ALA A 1 -25.90 14.01 -8.36
N TYR A 2 -25.08 12.96 -8.35
CA TYR A 2 -25.16 11.86 -9.30
C TYR A 2 -26.00 10.70 -8.74
N LEU A 3 -26.75 10.04 -9.64
CA LEU A 3 -27.41 8.76 -9.38
C LEU A 3 -26.90 7.70 -10.34
N VAL A 4 -26.90 6.46 -9.89
CA VAL A 4 -26.55 5.30 -10.74
C VAL A 4 -27.65 5.13 -11.81
N ASP A 5 -27.26 5.23 -13.06
CA ASP A 5 -28.13 5.01 -14.23
C ASP A 5 -28.08 3.54 -14.67
N SER A 6 -26.88 2.97 -14.74
CA SER A 6 -26.68 1.57 -15.06
C SER A 6 -25.50 0.96 -14.30
N TYR A 7 -25.58 -0.36 -14.09
CA TYR A 7 -24.53 -1.14 -13.45
C TYR A 7 -24.39 -2.50 -14.12
N VAL A 8 -23.20 -2.79 -14.62
CA VAL A 8 -22.82 -4.09 -15.15
C VAL A 8 -21.71 -4.67 -14.27
N PRO A 9 -22.01 -5.70 -13.47
CA PRO A 9 -21.03 -6.29 -12.55
C PRO A 9 -19.71 -6.66 -13.24
N GLY A 10 -18.58 -6.24 -12.64
CA GLY A 10 -17.24 -6.49 -13.18
C GLY A 10 -16.88 -5.78 -14.46
N SER A 11 -17.70 -4.83 -14.92
CA SER A 11 -17.48 -4.11 -16.17
C SER A 11 -17.59 -2.59 -16.02
N GLU A 12 -18.77 -2.08 -15.67
CA GLU A 12 -19.01 -0.64 -15.70
C GLU A 12 -20.09 -0.19 -14.72
N ILE A 13 -19.92 1.02 -14.17
CA ILE A 13 -20.97 1.79 -13.50
C ILE A 13 -21.13 3.11 -14.24
N VAL A 14 -22.35 3.45 -14.62
CA VAL A 14 -22.68 4.75 -15.21
C VAL A 14 -23.47 5.58 -14.20
N MET A 15 -23.04 6.79 -13.97
CA MET A 15 -23.72 7.75 -13.09
C MET A 15 -24.10 9.00 -13.89
N LYS A 16 -25.31 9.50 -13.67
CA LYS A 16 -25.83 10.74 -14.30
C LYS A 16 -26.09 11.81 -13.28
N ASP A 17 -25.73 13.04 -13.63
CA ASP A 17 -26.09 14.21 -12.84
C ASP A 17 -27.61 14.39 -12.84
N THR A 18 -28.18 14.60 -11.68
CA THR A 18 -29.62 14.88 -11.50
C THR A 18 -29.97 16.33 -11.71
N GLY A 19 -28.97 17.21 -11.86
CA GLY A 19 -29.16 18.66 -11.83
C GLY A 19 -29.60 19.20 -10.48
N ASP A 20 -29.65 18.37 -9.45
CA ASP A 20 -30.10 18.70 -8.11
C ASP A 20 -29.04 18.28 -7.07
N TYR A 21 -28.62 19.23 -6.25
CA TYR A 21 -27.64 19.02 -5.19
C TYR A 21 -28.27 19.44 -3.85
N TRP A 22 -28.13 18.60 -2.86
CA TRP A 22 -28.76 18.80 -1.53
C TRP A 22 -28.30 20.09 -0.82
N GLN A 23 -27.03 20.53 -1.07
CA GLN A 23 -26.50 21.76 -0.50
C GLN A 23 -26.84 22.94 -1.40
N THR A 24 -27.75 23.80 -0.94
CA THR A 24 -28.20 24.99 -1.66
C THR A 24 -27.58 26.29 -1.15
N ASP A 25 -26.86 26.24 -0.03
CA ASP A 25 -26.14 27.38 0.52
C ASP A 25 -24.76 27.47 -0.15
N GLU A 26 -24.60 28.44 -1.04
CA GLU A 26 -23.36 28.66 -1.83
C GLU A 26 -22.13 28.92 -0.93
N SER A 27 -22.33 29.44 0.31
CA SER A 27 -21.22 29.67 1.26
C SER A 27 -20.63 28.36 1.82
N LEU A 28 -21.38 27.25 1.71
CA LEU A 28 -20.99 25.93 2.16
C LEU A 28 -20.58 25.00 0.99
N VAL A 29 -20.64 25.49 -0.25
CA VAL A 29 -20.19 24.74 -1.42
C VAL A 29 -18.68 24.93 -1.56
N HIS A 30 -17.91 23.87 -1.34
CA HIS A 30 -16.48 23.85 -1.57
C HIS A 30 -16.15 23.41 -3.01
N GLY A 31 -14.94 23.68 -3.49
CA GLY A 31 -14.48 23.30 -4.82
C GLY A 31 -14.69 21.81 -5.15
N THR A 32 -14.55 20.93 -4.15
CA THR A 32 -14.81 19.48 -4.26
C THR A 32 -16.30 19.11 -4.38
N SER A 33 -17.21 20.06 -4.14
CA SER A 33 -18.67 19.86 -4.26
C SER A 33 -19.22 20.38 -5.59
N ILE A 34 -18.39 21.00 -6.43
CA ILE A 34 -18.79 21.49 -7.75
C ILE A 34 -18.89 20.29 -8.69
N HIS A 35 -20.06 20.11 -9.28
CA HIS A 35 -20.32 19.08 -10.28
C HIS A 35 -20.78 19.75 -11.57
N ASN A 36 -19.96 19.67 -12.59
CA ASN A 36 -20.18 20.25 -13.91
C ASN A 36 -20.03 19.21 -15.04
N VAL A 37 -19.93 17.93 -14.66
CA VAL A 37 -19.90 16.78 -15.58
C VAL A 37 -21.26 16.13 -15.59
N GLY A 38 -21.85 15.95 -16.77
CA GLY A 38 -23.23 15.42 -16.91
C GLY A 38 -23.31 13.90 -16.66
N GLU A 39 -22.25 13.17 -16.97
CA GLU A 39 -22.22 11.71 -16.89
C GLU A 39 -20.81 11.23 -16.50
N ILE A 40 -20.72 10.24 -15.62
CA ILE A 40 -19.48 9.62 -15.18
C ILE A 40 -19.56 8.12 -15.44
N HIS A 41 -18.56 7.58 -16.15
CA HIS A 41 -18.40 6.16 -16.42
C HIS A 41 -17.23 5.62 -15.59
N PHE A 42 -17.49 4.69 -14.70
CA PHE A 42 -16.46 3.93 -13.98
C PHE A 42 -16.27 2.60 -14.69
N SER A 43 -15.21 2.47 -15.46
CA SER A 43 -14.86 1.25 -16.17
C SER A 43 -13.92 0.39 -15.32
N VAL A 44 -14.22 -0.90 -15.18
CA VAL A 44 -13.37 -1.85 -14.45
C VAL A 44 -12.28 -2.35 -15.39
N ILE A 45 -11.05 -1.99 -15.10
CA ILE A 45 -9.85 -2.48 -15.80
C ILE A 45 -9.07 -3.34 -14.81
N THR A 46 -8.94 -4.63 -15.08
CA THR A 46 -8.32 -5.60 -14.16
C THR A 46 -6.82 -5.75 -14.38
N GLU A 47 -6.36 -5.50 -15.61
CA GLU A 47 -4.95 -5.65 -15.96
C GLU A 47 -4.23 -4.30 -15.89
N ALA A 48 -3.22 -4.20 -15.02
CA ALA A 48 -2.51 -2.94 -14.77
C ALA A 48 -1.97 -2.27 -16.05
N SER A 49 -1.40 -3.03 -16.99
CA SER A 49 -0.90 -2.51 -18.26
C SER A 49 -1.99 -1.90 -19.17
N GLN A 50 -3.24 -2.31 -18.99
CA GLN A 50 -4.36 -1.78 -19.79
C GLN A 50 -4.76 -0.36 -19.35
N HIS A 51 -4.43 0.06 -18.11
CA HIS A 51 -4.62 1.46 -17.69
C HIS A 51 -3.75 2.41 -18.52
N THR A 52 -2.49 2.06 -18.77
CA THR A 52 -1.60 2.82 -19.66
C THR A 52 -2.18 2.94 -21.06
N VAL A 53 -2.64 1.82 -21.63
CA VAL A 53 -3.26 1.80 -22.97
C VAL A 53 -4.55 2.63 -23.04
N ALA A 54 -5.37 2.56 -21.99
CA ALA A 54 -6.63 3.29 -21.94
C ALA A 54 -6.43 4.81 -21.96
N LEU A 55 -5.45 5.33 -21.22
CA LEU A 55 -5.07 6.75 -21.28
C LEU A 55 -4.44 7.11 -22.62
N GLN A 56 -3.52 6.30 -23.13
CA GLN A 56 -2.83 6.53 -24.41
C GLN A 56 -3.82 6.63 -25.58
N THR A 57 -4.90 5.84 -25.53
CA THR A 57 -5.94 5.83 -26.58
C THR A 57 -7.09 6.78 -26.32
N ASN A 58 -7.05 7.55 -25.23
CA ASN A 58 -8.14 8.42 -24.76
C ASN A 58 -9.48 7.65 -24.59
N SER A 59 -9.42 6.39 -24.21
CA SER A 59 -10.63 5.61 -23.90
C SER A 59 -11.12 5.83 -22.47
N VAL A 60 -10.30 6.46 -21.61
CA VAL A 60 -10.64 6.99 -20.30
C VAL A 60 -10.02 8.38 -20.14
N ASP A 61 -10.67 9.24 -19.37
CA ASP A 61 -10.19 10.58 -19.07
C ASP A 61 -9.30 10.61 -17.81
N ILE A 62 -9.53 9.68 -16.88
CA ILE A 62 -8.80 9.56 -15.60
C ILE A 62 -8.53 8.09 -15.33
N SER A 63 -7.34 7.79 -14.85
CA SER A 63 -6.98 6.46 -14.35
C SER A 63 -6.18 6.56 -13.06
N ASN A 64 -6.51 5.73 -12.08
CA ASN A 64 -5.78 5.59 -10.81
C ASN A 64 -5.02 4.25 -10.71
N GLY A 65 -4.96 3.47 -11.80
CA GLY A 65 -4.35 2.14 -11.83
C GLY A 65 -3.16 2.02 -12.79
N VAL A 66 -2.58 3.15 -13.23
CA VAL A 66 -1.37 3.12 -14.05
C VAL A 66 -0.21 2.53 -13.23
N PRO A 67 0.51 1.52 -13.76
CA PRO A 67 1.68 0.98 -13.08
C PRO A 67 2.72 2.06 -12.77
N ASP A 68 3.35 2.01 -11.61
CA ASP A 68 4.39 2.99 -11.22
C ASP A 68 5.53 3.07 -12.24
N THR A 69 5.87 1.95 -12.88
CA THR A 69 6.86 1.88 -13.96
C THR A 69 6.46 2.67 -15.21
N ASP A 70 5.18 2.97 -15.38
CA ASP A 70 4.65 3.65 -16.55
C ASP A 70 4.29 5.13 -16.29
N ILE A 71 4.24 5.57 -15.02
CA ILE A 71 3.89 6.94 -14.64
C ILE A 71 4.76 7.96 -15.35
N SER A 72 6.07 7.72 -15.41
CA SER A 72 7.03 8.62 -16.07
C SER A 72 6.76 8.86 -17.56
N LYS A 73 6.00 7.99 -18.22
CA LYS A 73 5.58 8.18 -19.62
C LYS A 73 4.57 9.31 -19.79
N PHE A 74 3.83 9.64 -18.73
CA PHE A 74 2.78 10.68 -18.71
C PHE A 74 3.25 11.97 -18.04
N GLU A 75 4.40 11.97 -17.35
CA GLU A 75 5.00 13.15 -16.76
C GLU A 75 5.58 14.09 -17.82
N GLU A 76 5.89 15.32 -17.43
CA GLU A 76 6.49 16.30 -18.33
C GLU A 76 7.75 15.76 -19.02
N GLY A 77 7.72 15.76 -20.35
CA GLY A 77 8.81 15.21 -21.20
C GLY A 77 8.70 13.70 -21.46
N GLY A 78 7.73 13.00 -20.89
CA GLY A 78 7.44 11.61 -21.17
C GLY A 78 6.75 11.40 -22.52
N GLU A 79 6.73 10.15 -23.00
CA GLU A 79 6.20 9.76 -24.31
C GLU A 79 4.74 10.16 -24.53
N PHE A 80 3.92 10.16 -23.47
CA PHE A 80 2.49 10.44 -23.48
C PHE A 80 2.13 11.69 -22.67
N SER A 81 3.08 12.61 -22.47
CA SER A 81 2.87 13.84 -21.69
C SER A 81 1.96 14.84 -22.37
N ASP A 82 1.79 14.76 -23.70
CA ASP A 82 0.92 15.70 -24.45
C ASP A 82 -0.56 15.39 -24.16
N GLY A 83 -1.23 16.36 -23.54
CA GLY A 83 -2.64 16.26 -23.15
C GLY A 83 -2.90 15.47 -21.86
N ASN A 84 -1.86 14.96 -21.19
CA ASN A 84 -1.97 14.26 -19.92
C ASN A 84 -1.33 15.05 -18.77
N ALA A 85 -1.81 14.81 -17.56
CA ALA A 85 -1.23 15.33 -16.32
C ALA A 85 -1.19 14.23 -15.27
N VAL A 86 -0.07 14.15 -14.56
CA VAL A 86 0.10 13.23 -13.42
C VAL A 86 -0.12 14.01 -12.12
N SER A 87 -0.95 13.45 -11.24
CA SER A 87 -1.13 13.95 -9.88
C SER A 87 -0.71 12.84 -8.92
N VAL A 88 0.37 13.08 -8.18
CA VAL A 88 0.84 12.19 -7.13
C VAL A 88 0.44 12.79 -5.79
N VAL A 89 -0.26 12.01 -4.99
CA VAL A 89 -0.72 12.43 -3.67
C VAL A 89 -0.25 11.39 -2.67
N MET A 90 0.32 11.84 -1.55
CA MET A 90 0.66 10.94 -0.45
C MET A 90 -0.62 10.28 0.06
N ASP A 91 -0.64 8.95 0.05
CA ASP A 91 -1.72 8.16 0.64
C ASP A 91 -1.54 8.07 2.16
N ASN A 92 -2.64 7.80 2.86
CA ASN A 92 -2.63 7.51 4.29
C ASN A 92 -2.41 6.02 4.59
N LEU A 93 -2.13 5.22 3.58
CA LEU A 93 -1.88 3.79 3.73
C LEU A 93 -0.44 3.55 4.19
N THR A 94 -0.29 2.84 5.30
CA THR A 94 1.00 2.36 5.81
C THR A 94 1.02 0.85 5.71
N TYR A 95 2.11 0.30 5.18
CA TYR A 95 2.38 -1.13 5.19
C TYR A 95 3.20 -1.45 6.43
N ASP A 96 2.75 -2.42 7.19
CA ASP A 96 3.37 -2.84 8.44
C ASP A 96 3.45 -4.37 8.55
N VAL A 97 4.26 -4.83 9.47
CA VAL A 97 4.37 -6.24 9.84
C VAL A 97 3.81 -6.41 11.25
N GLU A 98 2.70 -7.12 11.35
CA GLU A 98 2.07 -7.46 12.63
C GLU A 98 2.59 -8.83 13.13
N TYR A 99 2.93 -8.90 14.40
CA TYR A 99 3.32 -10.14 15.04
C TYR A 99 2.15 -10.78 15.79
N ASN A 100 1.94 -12.07 15.56
CA ASN A 100 1.00 -12.82 16.39
C ASN A 100 1.52 -12.86 17.84
N MET A 101 0.74 -12.31 18.77
CA MET A 101 1.09 -12.20 20.20
C MET A 101 0.26 -13.17 21.06
N SER A 102 -0.35 -14.21 20.48
CA SER A 102 -1.06 -15.25 21.23
C SER A 102 -0.12 -16.06 22.11
N ASP A 103 -0.69 -16.77 23.10
CA ASP A 103 0.09 -17.57 24.08
C ASP A 103 0.95 -18.67 23.45
N SER A 104 0.58 -19.15 22.27
CA SER A 104 1.30 -20.18 21.52
C SER A 104 2.35 -19.62 20.56
N SER A 105 2.41 -18.31 20.38
CA SER A 105 3.29 -17.67 19.40
C SER A 105 4.74 -17.57 19.90
N VAL A 106 5.67 -17.82 18.98
CA VAL A 106 7.12 -17.62 19.23
C VAL A 106 7.48 -16.16 19.47
N PHE A 107 6.60 -15.22 19.07
CA PHE A 107 6.86 -13.79 19.19
C PHE A 107 6.46 -13.20 20.55
N LYS A 108 5.54 -13.84 21.29
CA LYS A 108 4.92 -13.25 22.48
C LYS A 108 5.91 -12.82 23.55
N ASP A 109 6.82 -13.71 23.90
CA ASP A 109 7.77 -13.51 25.00
C ASP A 109 9.21 -13.36 24.48
N ASP A 110 9.39 -13.04 23.19
CA ASP A 110 10.70 -12.90 22.56
C ASP A 110 10.87 -11.55 21.87
N ASP A 111 11.16 -10.51 22.65
CA ASP A 111 11.45 -9.17 22.14
C ASP A 111 12.65 -9.19 21.21
N ASN A 112 13.66 -10.01 21.48
CA ASN A 112 14.86 -10.07 20.68
C ASN A 112 14.58 -10.62 19.26
N LEU A 113 13.69 -11.61 19.13
CA LEU A 113 13.29 -12.09 17.81
C LEU A 113 12.58 -10.99 17.02
N ARG A 114 11.63 -10.26 17.65
CA ARG A 114 10.93 -9.15 16.98
C ARG A 114 11.89 -8.03 16.57
N LEU A 115 12.85 -7.68 17.45
CA LEU A 115 13.87 -6.67 17.15
C LEU A 115 14.81 -7.15 16.02
N ALA A 116 15.23 -8.41 16.03
CA ALA A 116 16.05 -8.98 14.96
C ALA A 116 15.37 -8.83 13.59
N LEU A 117 14.09 -9.19 13.51
CA LEU A 117 13.32 -9.08 12.28
C LEU A 117 13.14 -7.61 11.86
N ALA A 118 12.91 -6.70 12.81
CA ALA A 118 12.71 -5.27 12.51
C ALA A 118 13.97 -4.61 11.96
N TYR A 119 15.15 -4.82 12.61
CA TYR A 119 16.43 -4.27 12.14
C TYR A 119 16.92 -4.87 10.82
N ALA A 120 16.42 -6.04 10.43
CA ALA A 120 16.76 -6.67 9.16
C ALA A 120 16.04 -6.09 7.95
N ILE A 121 15.02 -5.23 8.13
CA ILE A 121 14.19 -4.72 7.04
C ILE A 121 14.82 -3.45 6.45
N ASP A 122 15.25 -3.53 5.18
CA ASP A 122 15.63 -2.36 4.39
C ASP A 122 14.37 -1.69 3.80
N LYS A 123 13.80 -0.75 4.55
CA LYS A 123 12.59 -0.02 4.15
C LYS A 123 12.79 0.83 2.90
N ASP A 124 13.97 1.44 2.75
CA ASP A 124 14.31 2.23 1.57
C ASP A 124 14.47 1.33 0.35
N GLY A 125 15.06 0.14 0.51
CA GLY A 125 15.12 -0.87 -0.52
C GLY A 125 13.73 -1.33 -0.98
N ILE A 126 12.78 -1.51 -0.07
CA ILE A 126 11.37 -1.81 -0.41
C ILE A 126 10.75 -0.63 -1.17
N ASN A 127 10.95 0.60 -0.70
CA ASN A 127 10.42 1.80 -1.37
C ASN A 127 10.90 1.87 -2.83
N VAL A 128 12.17 1.66 -3.07
CA VAL A 128 12.72 1.65 -4.44
C VAL A 128 12.22 0.46 -5.25
N GLY A 129 12.22 -0.74 -4.66
CA GLY A 129 11.93 -1.98 -5.38
C GLY A 129 10.45 -2.19 -5.71
N VAL A 130 9.54 -1.71 -4.86
CA VAL A 130 8.09 -1.92 -5.00
C VAL A 130 7.39 -0.65 -5.45
N PHE A 131 7.75 0.51 -4.88
CA PHE A 131 7.05 1.79 -5.09
C PHE A 131 7.82 2.73 -6.04
N ASN A 132 8.90 2.27 -6.65
CA ASN A 132 9.75 3.08 -7.55
C ASN A 132 10.21 4.41 -6.92
N GLY A 133 10.39 4.42 -5.59
CA GLY A 133 10.75 5.60 -4.81
C GLY A 133 9.61 6.56 -4.49
N ASN A 134 8.36 6.23 -4.86
CA ASN A 134 7.19 7.08 -4.61
C ASN A 134 6.58 6.92 -3.20
N GLY A 135 7.08 5.98 -2.39
CA GLY A 135 6.69 5.82 -1.00
C GLY A 135 7.59 6.61 -0.04
N THR A 136 7.36 6.45 1.24
CA THR A 136 8.21 6.99 2.31
C THR A 136 8.48 5.89 3.33
N ALA A 137 9.75 5.67 3.66
CA ALA A 137 10.12 4.79 4.75
C ALA A 137 9.70 5.46 6.08
N VAL A 138 8.72 4.87 6.76
CA VAL A 138 8.22 5.39 8.03
C VAL A 138 8.86 4.68 9.21
N LYS A 139 8.98 5.38 10.33
CA LYS A 139 9.57 4.84 11.58
C LYS A 139 8.51 4.34 12.55
N ASP A 140 7.29 4.84 12.42
CA ASP A 140 6.14 4.52 13.28
C ASP A 140 4.83 4.48 12.47
N PHE A 141 3.71 4.21 13.13
CA PHE A 141 2.39 4.17 12.52
C PHE A 141 1.82 5.55 12.18
N ALA A 142 2.37 6.61 12.74
CA ALA A 142 1.84 7.93 12.56
C ALA A 142 2.28 8.51 11.21
N ASN A 143 1.33 9.03 10.47
CA ASN A 143 1.61 9.67 9.19
C ASN A 143 1.89 11.16 9.40
N ALA A 144 3.01 11.64 8.88
CA ALA A 144 3.45 13.04 8.99
C ALA A 144 2.45 14.06 8.41
N THR A 145 1.46 13.60 7.65
CA THR A 145 0.38 14.47 7.13
C THR A 145 -0.72 14.74 8.14
N TYR A 146 -0.77 14.01 9.26
CA TYR A 146 -1.77 14.24 10.30
C TYR A 146 -1.42 15.43 11.19
N PRO A 147 -2.41 16.24 11.61
CA PRO A 147 -2.17 17.45 12.41
C PRO A 147 -1.56 17.20 13.81
N ASP A 148 -1.73 15.98 14.32
CA ASP A 148 -1.26 15.55 15.64
C ASP A 148 0.03 14.71 15.57
N TYR A 149 0.67 14.66 14.40
CA TYR A 149 1.96 13.99 14.24
C TYR A 149 3.05 14.70 15.06
N ASN A 150 3.79 13.93 15.85
CA ASN A 150 4.93 14.46 16.60
C ASN A 150 6.24 14.23 15.83
N SER A 151 6.77 15.28 15.21
CA SER A 151 8.01 15.20 14.44
C SER A 151 9.27 14.88 15.26
N GLU A 152 9.21 14.89 16.60
CA GLU A 152 10.32 14.44 17.43
C GLU A 152 10.61 12.94 17.24
N TRP A 153 9.59 12.16 16.90
CA TRP A 153 9.72 10.72 16.59
C TRP A 153 10.66 10.44 15.41
N ASP A 154 10.76 11.36 14.44
CA ASP A 154 11.66 11.20 13.30
C ASP A 154 13.14 11.14 13.70
N SER A 155 13.49 11.68 14.87
CA SER A 155 14.85 11.69 15.40
C SER A 155 15.23 10.46 16.21
N GLU A 156 14.25 9.61 16.56
CA GLU A 156 14.48 8.41 17.33
C GLU A 156 14.97 7.26 16.42
N ASP A 157 15.77 6.34 16.99
CA ASP A 157 16.16 5.09 16.32
C ASP A 157 15.01 4.07 16.46
N TYR A 158 14.08 4.11 15.53
CA TYR A 158 13.01 3.12 15.41
C TYR A 158 13.37 2.08 14.33
N TYR A 159 14.32 1.19 14.69
CA TYR A 159 14.68 0.03 13.87
C TYR A 159 15.20 0.42 12.48
N ASP A 160 16.17 1.36 12.44
CA ASP A 160 16.91 1.65 11.22
C ASP A 160 17.64 0.39 10.73
N TYR A 161 17.64 0.16 9.42
CA TYR A 161 18.21 -1.05 8.82
C TYR A 161 19.64 -1.29 9.24
N ASP A 162 19.89 -2.39 9.96
CA ASP A 162 21.21 -2.80 10.46
C ASP A 162 21.27 -4.33 10.59
N VAL A 163 21.90 -4.97 9.61
CA VAL A 163 22.02 -6.43 9.55
C VAL A 163 22.85 -7.01 10.69
N ASP A 164 23.89 -6.30 11.13
CA ASP A 164 24.76 -6.79 12.19
C ASP A 164 24.02 -6.75 13.53
N LYS A 165 23.33 -5.65 13.79
CA LYS A 165 22.47 -5.51 14.97
C LYS A 165 21.31 -6.52 14.96
N ALA A 166 20.72 -6.77 13.79
CA ALA A 166 19.69 -7.80 13.60
C ALA A 166 20.22 -9.21 14.02
N LYS A 167 21.42 -9.56 13.59
CA LYS A 167 22.07 -10.83 13.98
C LYS A 167 22.36 -10.91 15.47
N GLU A 168 22.84 -9.80 16.07
CA GLU A 168 23.09 -9.75 17.52
C GLU A 168 21.81 -10.00 18.32
N TYR A 169 20.66 -9.42 17.90
CA TYR A 169 19.38 -9.70 18.54
C TYR A 169 18.92 -11.13 18.29
N LEU A 170 19.11 -11.67 17.09
CA LEU A 170 18.75 -13.05 16.79
C LEU A 170 19.52 -14.06 17.64
N GLU A 171 20.81 -13.83 17.87
CA GLU A 171 21.65 -14.66 18.76
C GLU A 171 21.17 -14.62 20.21
N GLN A 172 20.52 -13.55 20.65
CA GLN A 172 19.95 -13.36 21.97
C GLN A 172 18.51 -13.83 22.09
N SER A 173 17.88 -14.18 20.99
CA SER A 173 16.49 -14.64 20.92
C SER A 173 16.38 -16.13 21.30
N ASN A 174 15.14 -16.59 21.47
CA ASN A 174 14.85 -18.01 21.66
C ASN A 174 14.54 -18.72 20.32
N TYR A 175 14.83 -18.09 19.19
CA TYR A 175 14.55 -18.65 17.88
C TYR A 175 15.33 -19.96 17.66
N ASP A 176 14.60 -21.04 17.41
CA ASP A 176 15.13 -22.39 17.30
C ASP A 176 15.47 -22.84 15.88
N GLY A 177 15.30 -21.93 14.89
CA GLY A 177 15.50 -22.23 13.48
C GLY A 177 14.24 -22.78 12.78
N SER A 178 13.10 -22.82 13.46
CA SER A 178 11.82 -23.21 12.84
C SER A 178 11.40 -22.24 11.75
N THR A 179 10.66 -22.74 10.76
CA THR A 179 10.14 -21.89 9.68
C THR A 179 9.01 -21.02 10.22
N LEU A 180 9.17 -19.71 10.10
CA LEU A 180 8.11 -18.73 10.39
C LEU A 180 7.17 -18.61 9.21
N ARG A 181 5.90 -18.28 9.47
CA ARG A 181 4.90 -18.02 8.42
C ARG A 181 4.66 -16.53 8.30
N LEU A 182 4.79 -15.99 7.09
CA LEU A 182 4.39 -14.63 6.75
C LEU A 182 3.13 -14.70 5.89
N GLU A 183 2.04 -14.25 6.45
CA GLU A 183 0.72 -14.28 5.84
C GLU A 183 0.39 -12.92 5.23
N TYR A 184 -0.24 -12.91 4.06
CA TYR A 184 -0.60 -11.68 3.37
C TYR A 184 -1.82 -11.87 2.48
N ILE A 185 -2.53 -10.77 2.23
CA ILE A 185 -3.62 -10.72 1.24
C ILE A 185 -3.00 -10.65 -0.16
N ASN A 186 -3.39 -11.57 -1.04
CA ASN A 186 -2.88 -11.66 -2.41
C ASN A 186 -3.13 -10.37 -3.19
N SER A 187 -2.05 -9.68 -3.48
CA SER A 187 -1.94 -8.65 -4.52
C SER A 187 -0.51 -8.70 -5.05
N GLY A 188 -0.27 -8.26 -6.26
CA GLY A 188 1.08 -8.25 -6.82
C GLY A 188 2.06 -7.43 -5.96
N MET A 189 1.58 -6.35 -5.37
CA MET A 189 2.37 -5.48 -4.49
C MET A 189 2.71 -6.16 -3.16
N ASN A 190 1.71 -6.72 -2.46
CA ASN A 190 1.94 -7.42 -1.19
C ASN A 190 2.89 -8.61 -1.36
N GLU A 191 2.73 -9.36 -2.45
CA GLU A 191 3.61 -10.48 -2.75
C GLU A 191 5.06 -10.02 -2.93
N MET A 192 5.30 -8.91 -3.66
CA MET A 192 6.64 -8.34 -3.84
C MET A 192 7.25 -7.89 -2.51
N ILE A 193 6.48 -7.19 -1.66
CA ILE A 193 6.94 -6.79 -0.32
C ILE A 193 7.31 -8.02 0.50
N CYS A 194 6.45 -9.04 0.56
CA CYS A 194 6.69 -10.25 1.34
C CYS A 194 7.90 -11.06 0.83
N GLN A 195 8.13 -11.11 -0.49
CA GLN A 195 9.35 -11.73 -1.06
C GLN A 195 10.62 -10.97 -0.65
N MET A 196 10.58 -9.64 -0.59
CA MET A 196 11.71 -8.84 -0.09
C MET A 196 11.95 -9.08 1.40
N LEU A 197 10.89 -9.10 2.23
CA LEU A 197 10.99 -9.41 3.65
C LEU A 197 11.58 -10.82 3.88
N GLN A 198 11.12 -11.81 3.13
CA GLN A 198 11.67 -13.17 3.17
C GLN A 198 13.18 -13.17 2.86
N ALA A 199 13.61 -12.39 1.86
CA ALA A 199 15.01 -12.29 1.48
C ALA A 199 15.85 -11.59 2.57
N TYR A 200 15.36 -10.52 3.17
CA TYR A 200 16.04 -9.81 4.24
C TYR A 200 16.20 -10.68 5.49
N TRP A 201 15.15 -11.33 5.93
CA TRP A 201 15.20 -12.25 7.09
C TRP A 201 16.06 -13.49 6.81
N GLY A 202 16.09 -13.95 5.56
CA GLY A 202 17.01 -15.00 5.12
C GLY A 202 18.50 -14.63 5.28
N GLN A 203 18.86 -13.34 5.11
CA GLN A 203 20.25 -12.86 5.30
C GLN A 203 20.73 -12.98 6.76
N ILE A 204 19.83 -12.93 7.71
CA ILE A 204 20.15 -13.11 9.13
C ILE A 204 19.95 -14.55 9.61
N GLY A 205 19.53 -15.48 8.73
CA GLY A 205 19.38 -16.89 9.02
C GLY A 205 17.97 -17.32 9.45
N VAL A 206 16.97 -16.46 9.28
CA VAL A 206 15.56 -16.79 9.55
C VAL A 206 14.91 -17.32 8.30
N THR A 207 14.29 -18.50 8.40
CA THR A 207 13.53 -19.12 7.30
C THR A 207 12.08 -18.73 7.39
N VAL A 208 11.50 -18.26 6.28
CA VAL A 208 10.10 -17.80 6.22
C VAL A 208 9.37 -18.48 5.07
N GLU A 209 8.18 -18.98 5.35
CA GLU A 209 7.20 -19.45 4.37
C GLU A 209 6.21 -18.32 4.06
N LEU A 210 5.98 -18.05 2.78
CA LEU A 210 5.01 -17.05 2.32
C LEU A 210 3.66 -17.71 2.10
N VAL A 211 2.60 -17.17 2.72
CA VAL A 211 1.23 -17.71 2.62
C VAL A 211 0.28 -16.60 2.18
N GLY A 212 -0.10 -16.62 0.91
CA GLY A 212 -1.02 -15.65 0.34
C GLY A 212 -2.47 -16.13 0.43
N TYR A 213 -3.36 -15.27 0.90
CA TYR A 213 -4.80 -15.49 0.98
C TYR A 213 -5.58 -14.56 0.05
N ASP A 214 -6.75 -14.96 -0.41
CA ASP A 214 -7.70 -14.01 -0.93
C ASP A 214 -8.19 -13.06 0.19
N GLN A 215 -8.75 -11.92 -0.21
CA GLN A 215 -9.11 -10.87 0.75
C GLN A 215 -10.08 -11.35 1.84
N MET A 216 -11.04 -12.22 1.52
CA MET A 216 -12.01 -12.72 2.50
C MET A 216 -11.37 -13.71 3.48
N MET A 217 -10.54 -14.62 2.97
CA MET A 217 -9.83 -15.59 3.83
C MET A 217 -8.76 -14.90 4.68
N GLY A 218 -8.00 -13.94 4.12
CA GLY A 218 -6.98 -13.22 4.85
C GLY A 218 -7.54 -12.45 6.04
N GLN A 219 -8.67 -11.77 5.88
CA GLN A 219 -9.37 -11.12 6.99
C GLN A 219 -9.85 -12.12 8.05
N GLN A 220 -10.32 -13.30 7.64
CA GLN A 220 -10.76 -14.33 8.58
C GLN A 220 -9.60 -14.94 9.37
N GLU A 221 -8.47 -15.22 8.72
CA GLU A 221 -7.28 -15.76 9.38
C GLU A 221 -6.66 -14.74 10.36
N GLN A 222 -6.63 -13.47 10.02
CA GLN A 222 -6.18 -12.41 10.92
C GLN A 222 -6.99 -12.35 12.24
N TYR A 223 -8.30 -12.67 12.18
CA TYR A 223 -9.15 -12.75 13.37
C TYR A 223 -9.10 -14.10 14.10
N ASN A 224 -8.67 -15.17 13.43
CA ASN A 224 -8.60 -16.52 13.99
C ASN A 224 -7.18 -16.91 14.42
N ALA A 225 -6.23 -15.97 14.41
CA ALA A 225 -4.87 -16.21 14.82
C ALA A 225 -4.78 -16.46 16.35
N ASP A 226 -5.03 -17.70 16.74
CA ASP A 226 -4.84 -18.24 18.09
C ASP A 226 -3.55 -19.07 18.19
#